data_a3fcdaff553ba111e078ae1ad2881eaf
#
_entry.id   a3fcdaff553ba111e078ae1ad2881eaf
#
_cell.length_a   1.000
_cell.length_b   1.000
_cell.length_c   1.000
_cell.angle_alpha   90.00
_cell.angle_beta   90.00
_cell.angle_gamma   90.00
#
_symmetry.space_group_name_H-M   'P 1'
#
loop_
_entity.id
_entity.type
_entity.pdbx_description
1 polymer ?
#
loop_
_entity_poly.entity_id
_entity_poly.type
_entity_poly.pdbx_seq_one_letter_code
_entity_poly.pdbx_strand_id
1 'polypeptide(L)'
;MTEPVRWRLSTRSMILVGGGWWLVVESHRMKIIVAITGATGAIYGVRILQRLREAGVETHLVISRWGARTLLHETPFSREQVEALATETYAPADMGAAISSGSFRTDGMVIAPCSAKTLAGVAHGFGENLVHRAADVILKERRKLVLVVREAPLSDIHLENMLKLSRMGAVVLPPMPAFYNHPRTVDDVVDHTVARVLDQFGLEVSGAERWSGEMGVGQEVD
;
A
#
# COMPACT_ATOMS: atom_id res chain seq x y z
N MET A 1 -25.12 -0.13 -17.29
CA MET A 1 -25.26 -1.34 -16.46
C MET A 1 -23.83 -1.76 -16.11
N THR A 2 -23.38 -1.43 -14.91
CA THR A 2 -22.04 -1.71 -14.42
C THR A 2 -22.04 -3.13 -13.86
N GLU A 3 -21.20 -4.01 -14.42
CA GLU A 3 -21.01 -5.35 -13.87
C GLU A 3 -20.45 -5.27 -12.45
N PRO A 4 -20.91 -6.13 -11.54
CA PRO A 4 -20.39 -6.15 -10.18
C PRO A 4 -18.99 -6.74 -10.15
N VAL A 5 -18.07 -5.99 -9.51
CA VAL A 5 -16.70 -6.40 -9.22
C VAL A 5 -16.71 -7.72 -8.45
N ARG A 6 -16.17 -8.78 -9.03
CA ARG A 6 -15.98 -10.08 -8.35
C ARG A 6 -14.76 -10.00 -7.44
N TRP A 7 -15.01 -9.67 -6.18
CA TRP A 7 -14.02 -9.84 -5.12
C TRP A 7 -14.03 -11.30 -4.67
N ARG A 8 -12.87 -11.96 -4.63
CA ARG A 8 -12.72 -13.19 -3.84
C ARG A 8 -12.68 -12.80 -2.36
N LEU A 9 -13.83 -12.41 -1.84
CA LEU A 9 -14.04 -12.38 -0.40
C LEU A 9 -14.21 -13.83 0.04
N SER A 10 -13.31 -14.29 0.91
CA SER A 10 -13.51 -15.52 1.67
C SER A 10 -14.72 -15.30 2.59
N THR A 11 -15.91 -15.51 2.06
CA THR A 11 -17.15 -15.57 2.85
C THR A 11 -17.16 -16.86 3.67
N ARG A 12 -17.73 -16.81 4.86
CA ARG A 12 -18.02 -18.04 5.66
C ARG A 12 -18.77 -19.01 4.77
N SER A 13 -18.09 -20.02 4.30
CA SER A 13 -18.72 -21.11 3.57
C SER A 13 -18.98 -22.24 4.57
N MET A 14 -20.24 -22.54 4.81
CA MET A 14 -20.62 -23.75 5.50
C MET A 14 -20.53 -24.90 4.49
N ILE A 15 -19.59 -25.81 4.69
CA ILE A 15 -19.48 -27.04 3.89
C ILE A 15 -20.08 -28.16 4.72
N LEU A 16 -21.14 -28.77 4.19
CA LEU A 16 -21.74 -29.97 4.79
C LEU A 16 -20.85 -31.17 4.43
N VAL A 17 -20.13 -31.68 5.42
CA VAL A 17 -19.39 -32.96 5.25
C VAL A 17 -20.28 -34.07 5.78
N GLY A 18 -20.47 -35.13 4.96
CA GLY A 18 -21.39 -36.21 5.28
C GLY A 18 -21.24 -36.73 6.72
N GLY A 19 -22.35 -36.72 7.49
CA GLY A 19 -22.39 -37.16 8.89
C GLY A 19 -22.67 -36.08 9.94
N GLY A 20 -23.03 -34.87 9.53
CA GLY A 20 -23.50 -33.84 10.51
C GLY A 20 -22.45 -32.99 11.18
N TRP A 21 -21.23 -32.92 10.65
CA TRP A 21 -20.19 -32.01 11.12
C TRP A 21 -20.19 -30.71 10.32
N TRP A 22 -20.21 -29.57 11.03
CA TRP A 22 -20.14 -28.23 10.44
C TRP A 22 -18.70 -27.73 10.53
N LEU A 23 -18.04 -27.51 9.41
CA LEU A 23 -16.77 -26.79 9.37
C LEU A 23 -17.08 -25.30 9.20
N VAL A 24 -16.91 -24.54 10.29
CA VAL A 24 -16.96 -23.07 10.23
C VAL A 24 -15.58 -22.61 9.73
N VAL A 25 -15.48 -22.31 8.44
CA VAL A 25 -14.30 -21.63 7.91
C VAL A 25 -14.47 -20.14 8.22
N GLU A 26 -13.79 -19.66 9.23
CA GLU A 26 -13.69 -18.21 9.45
C GLU A 26 -12.95 -17.61 8.26
N SER A 27 -13.64 -16.73 7.53
CA SER A 27 -13.02 -15.98 6.45
C SER A 27 -11.99 -15.02 7.03
N HIS A 28 -10.73 -15.22 6.69
CA HIS A 28 -9.69 -14.26 7.04
C HIS A 28 -9.95 -12.95 6.28
N ARG A 29 -10.38 -11.90 6.99
CA ARG A 29 -10.49 -10.57 6.41
C ARG A 29 -9.09 -10.00 6.29
N MET A 30 -8.68 -9.66 5.06
CA MET A 30 -7.37 -9.07 4.81
C MET A 30 -7.17 -7.80 5.63
N LYS A 31 -5.98 -7.65 6.25
CA LYS A 31 -5.59 -6.50 7.07
C LYS A 31 -4.31 -5.89 6.54
N ILE A 32 -4.33 -4.63 6.16
CA ILE A 32 -3.16 -3.92 5.62
C ILE A 32 -2.87 -2.68 6.44
N ILE A 33 -1.60 -2.50 6.82
CA ILE A 33 -1.12 -1.26 7.41
C ILE A 33 -0.79 -0.29 6.29
N VAL A 34 -1.29 0.94 6.40
CA VAL A 34 -0.98 2.03 5.46
C VAL A 34 -0.25 3.12 6.23
N ALA A 35 0.91 3.56 5.74
CA ALA A 35 1.61 4.70 6.31
C ALA A 35 1.80 5.80 5.27
N ILE A 36 1.52 7.05 5.66
CA ILE A 36 1.76 8.24 4.84
C ILE A 36 2.89 9.03 5.47
N THR A 37 4.01 9.21 4.74
CA THR A 37 5.19 9.91 5.27
C THR A 37 5.49 11.19 4.50
N GLY A 38 6.52 11.95 4.95
CA GLY A 38 6.76 13.32 4.51
C GLY A 38 7.55 13.44 3.19
N ALA A 39 7.15 12.70 2.18
CA ALA A 39 7.58 12.94 0.79
C ALA A 39 6.40 13.47 -0.02
N THR A 40 6.66 14.15 -1.15
CA THR A 40 5.59 14.55 -2.08
C THR A 40 4.89 13.31 -2.65
N GLY A 41 3.62 13.47 -3.03
CA GLY A 41 2.77 12.37 -3.50
C GLY A 41 1.89 11.77 -2.40
N ALA A 42 1.45 12.56 -1.42
CA ALA A 42 0.49 12.14 -0.39
C ALA A 42 -0.79 11.54 -1.02
N ILE A 43 -1.13 11.95 -2.24
CA ILE A 43 -2.27 11.42 -2.99
C ILE A 43 -2.21 9.91 -3.22
N TYR A 44 -1.01 9.31 -3.35
CA TYR A 44 -0.88 7.85 -3.48
C TYR A 44 -1.42 7.13 -2.24
N GLY A 45 -1.07 7.61 -1.04
CA GLY A 45 -1.59 7.06 0.21
C GLY A 45 -3.10 7.18 0.34
N VAL A 46 -3.65 8.34 -0.02
CA VAL A 46 -5.10 8.59 -0.04
C VAL A 46 -5.80 7.63 -1.00
N ARG A 47 -5.31 7.52 -2.24
CA ARG A 47 -5.91 6.66 -3.26
C ARG A 47 -5.82 5.18 -2.90
N ILE A 48 -4.72 4.74 -2.29
CA ILE A 48 -4.57 3.37 -1.76
C ILE A 48 -5.64 3.10 -0.69
N LEU A 49 -5.86 4.01 0.27
CA LEU A 49 -6.90 3.85 1.30
C LEU A 49 -8.30 3.77 0.68
N GLN A 50 -8.60 4.60 -0.30
CA GLN A 50 -9.88 4.57 -1.02
C GLN A 50 -10.11 3.20 -1.66
N ARG A 51 -9.14 2.69 -2.41
CA ARG A 51 -9.23 1.38 -3.09
C ARG A 51 -9.29 0.21 -2.10
N LEU A 52 -8.53 0.24 -1.02
CA LEU A 52 -8.59 -0.78 0.03
C LEU A 52 -9.97 -0.80 0.72
N ARG A 53 -10.56 0.38 0.97
CA ARG A 53 -11.91 0.50 1.51
C ARG A 53 -12.97 -0.07 0.56
N GLU A 54 -12.90 0.26 -0.72
CA GLU A 54 -13.77 -0.30 -1.77
C GLU A 54 -13.64 -1.84 -1.83
N ALA A 55 -12.43 -2.36 -1.63
CA ALA A 55 -12.15 -3.78 -1.57
C ALA A 55 -12.57 -4.47 -0.25
N GLY A 56 -13.12 -3.75 0.71
CA GLY A 56 -13.54 -4.30 2.01
C GLY A 56 -12.37 -4.75 2.90
N VAL A 57 -11.14 -4.29 2.62
CA VAL A 57 -9.93 -4.59 3.40
C VAL A 57 -9.95 -3.81 4.71
N GLU A 58 -9.56 -4.45 5.82
CA GLU A 58 -9.34 -3.80 7.09
C GLU A 58 -8.01 -3.03 7.04
N THR A 59 -8.04 -1.72 7.29
CA THR A 59 -6.88 -0.85 7.15
C THR A 59 -6.50 -0.21 8.47
N HIS A 60 -5.19 -0.17 8.76
CA HIS A 60 -4.57 0.43 9.93
C HIS A 60 -3.66 1.57 9.48
N LEU A 61 -4.07 2.81 9.75
CA LEU A 61 -3.41 4.00 9.21
C LEU A 61 -2.47 4.66 10.23
N VAL A 62 -1.29 5.04 9.77
CA VAL A 62 -0.38 5.94 10.49
C VAL A 62 0.05 7.08 9.56
N ILE A 63 -0.25 8.32 9.93
CA ILE A 63 0.21 9.50 9.18
C ILE A 63 1.32 10.18 9.98
N SER A 64 2.53 10.25 9.44
CA SER A 64 3.63 10.93 10.11
C SER A 64 3.37 12.44 10.21
N ARG A 65 4.08 13.14 11.13
CA ARG A 65 3.93 14.60 11.28
C ARG A 65 4.14 15.36 9.97
N TRP A 66 5.17 14.99 9.19
CA TRP A 66 5.44 15.61 7.89
C TRP A 66 4.47 15.09 6.81
N GLY A 67 4.04 13.83 6.89
CA GLY A 67 3.00 13.30 5.99
C GLY A 67 1.69 14.08 6.10
N ALA A 68 1.27 14.44 7.31
CA ALA A 68 0.09 15.28 7.52
C ALA A 68 0.24 16.69 6.90
N ARG A 69 1.42 17.30 7.01
CA ARG A 69 1.69 18.61 6.39
C ARG A 69 1.69 18.53 4.87
N THR A 70 2.34 17.52 4.30
CA THR A 70 2.37 17.30 2.86
C THR A 70 0.98 17.01 2.31
N LEU A 71 0.19 16.19 3.02
CA LEU A 71 -1.20 15.91 2.67
C LEU A 71 -2.04 17.19 2.52
N LEU A 72 -1.99 18.06 3.52
CA LEU A 72 -2.72 19.34 3.52
C LEU A 72 -2.24 20.31 2.44
N HIS A 73 -0.97 20.24 2.06
CA HIS A 73 -0.40 21.12 1.04
C HIS A 73 -0.69 20.66 -0.38
N GLU A 74 -0.68 19.35 -0.62
CA GLU A 74 -0.71 18.77 -1.98
C GLU A 74 -2.10 18.30 -2.41
N THR A 75 -3.03 18.12 -1.46
CA THR A 75 -4.32 17.50 -1.76
C THR A 75 -5.48 18.33 -1.19
N PRO A 76 -6.69 18.19 -1.73
CA PRO A 76 -7.88 18.85 -1.19
C PRO A 76 -8.41 18.18 0.09
N PHE A 77 -7.77 17.11 0.58
CA PHE A 77 -8.27 16.33 1.71
C PHE A 77 -7.73 16.87 3.04
N SER A 78 -8.63 17.00 4.03
CA SER A 78 -8.20 17.19 5.41
C SER A 78 -7.67 15.88 5.99
N ARG A 79 -6.91 16.01 7.09
CA ARG A 79 -6.40 14.84 7.80
C ARG A 79 -7.55 13.92 8.28
N GLU A 80 -8.59 14.51 8.83
CA GLU A 80 -9.78 13.81 9.33
C GLU A 80 -10.51 13.05 8.22
N GLN A 81 -10.60 13.65 7.03
CA GLN A 81 -11.18 12.98 5.85
C GLN A 81 -10.39 11.74 5.45
N VAL A 82 -9.06 11.80 5.50
CA VAL A 82 -8.20 10.65 5.18
C VAL A 82 -8.24 9.59 6.28
N GLU A 83 -8.23 10.01 7.55
CA GLU A 83 -8.39 9.11 8.68
C GLU A 83 -9.73 8.35 8.64
N ALA A 84 -10.80 9.01 8.21
CA ALA A 84 -12.12 8.38 8.03
C ALA A 84 -12.18 7.32 6.91
N LEU A 85 -11.18 7.22 6.04
CA LEU A 85 -11.07 6.15 5.04
C LEU A 85 -10.56 4.84 5.66
N ALA A 86 -9.82 4.92 6.75
CA ALA A 86 -9.24 3.75 7.41
C ALA A 86 -10.20 3.11 8.43
N THR A 87 -9.97 1.84 8.74
CA THR A 87 -10.70 1.12 9.81
C THR A 87 -10.23 1.59 11.17
N GLU A 88 -8.91 1.75 11.33
CA GLU A 88 -8.26 2.19 12.56
C GLU A 88 -7.13 3.19 12.24
N THR A 89 -6.93 4.17 13.13
CA THR A 89 -5.86 5.16 13.01
C THR A 89 -5.04 5.23 14.27
N TYR A 90 -3.73 5.45 14.12
CA TYR A 90 -2.80 5.50 15.24
C TYR A 90 -1.94 6.78 15.19
N ALA A 91 -1.66 7.33 16.35
CA ALA A 91 -0.68 8.40 16.44
C ALA A 91 0.74 7.85 16.13
N PRO A 92 1.59 8.60 15.40
CA PRO A 92 2.95 8.14 15.10
C PRO A 92 3.83 7.86 16.33
N ALA A 93 3.51 8.46 17.47
CA ALA A 93 4.22 8.27 18.73
C ALA A 93 3.68 7.10 19.57
N ASP A 94 2.57 6.49 19.17
CA ASP A 94 1.95 5.40 19.91
C ASP A 94 2.69 4.06 19.68
N MET A 95 3.76 3.86 20.42
CA MET A 95 4.56 2.65 20.39
C MET A 95 3.86 1.44 21.05
N GLY A 96 2.75 1.65 21.73
CA GLY A 96 1.90 0.60 22.34
C GLY A 96 0.79 0.09 21.41
N ALA A 97 0.61 0.70 20.23
CA ALA A 97 -0.42 0.32 19.28
C ALA A 97 -0.32 -1.16 18.84
N ALA A 98 -1.46 -1.78 18.51
CA ALA A 98 -1.52 -3.19 18.10
C ALA A 98 -0.52 -3.56 16.98
N ILE A 99 -0.37 -2.68 15.99
CA ILE A 99 0.55 -2.87 14.85
C ILE A 99 2.04 -2.82 15.21
N SER A 100 2.39 -2.46 16.46
CA SER A 100 3.77 -2.52 16.98
C SER A 100 4.20 -3.93 17.38
N SER A 101 3.26 -4.89 17.39
CA SER A 101 3.49 -6.27 17.83
C SER A 101 3.35 -7.26 16.67
N GLY A 102 4.29 -8.22 16.58
CA GLY A 102 4.22 -9.30 15.61
C GLY A 102 3.06 -10.29 15.85
N SER A 103 2.54 -10.36 17.08
CA SER A 103 1.38 -11.20 17.40
C SER A 103 0.07 -10.64 16.82
N PHE A 104 0.00 -9.35 16.54
CA PHE A 104 -1.09 -8.76 15.76
C PHE A 104 -0.92 -9.13 14.28
N ARG A 105 -1.83 -9.98 13.79
CA ARG A 105 -1.72 -10.53 12.42
C ARG A 105 -2.23 -9.52 11.40
N THR A 106 -1.36 -9.18 10.44
CA THR A 106 -1.67 -8.39 9.24
C THR A 106 -1.11 -9.09 8.01
N ASP A 107 -1.67 -8.83 6.85
CA ASP A 107 -1.20 -9.41 5.56
C ASP A 107 -0.04 -8.63 4.97
N GLY A 108 0.22 -7.42 5.48
CA GLY A 108 1.36 -6.62 5.09
C GLY A 108 1.19 -5.14 5.39
N MET A 109 2.12 -4.37 4.84
CA MET A 109 2.17 -2.92 5.00
C MET A 109 2.57 -2.23 3.71
N VAL A 110 1.98 -1.07 3.44
CA VAL A 110 2.43 -0.15 2.41
C VAL A 110 2.80 1.20 3.03
N ILE A 111 3.93 1.76 2.61
CA ILE A 111 4.33 3.13 2.96
C ILE A 111 4.27 3.96 1.68
N ALA A 112 3.29 4.83 1.58
CA ALA A 112 3.00 5.63 0.38
C ALA A 112 2.54 7.05 0.72
N PRO A 113 3.36 8.06 0.40
CA PRO A 113 4.72 7.96 -0.08
C PRO A 113 5.71 7.55 1.03
N CYS A 114 6.83 6.93 0.65
CA CYS A 114 7.93 6.63 1.55
C CYS A 114 9.05 7.66 1.37
N SER A 115 9.29 8.47 2.41
CA SER A 115 10.37 9.47 2.39
C SER A 115 11.75 8.82 2.58
N ALA A 116 12.80 9.48 2.12
CA ALA A 116 14.19 9.03 2.30
C ALA A 116 14.55 8.83 3.79
N LYS A 117 14.04 9.69 4.70
CA LYS A 117 14.18 9.49 6.16
C LYS A 117 13.56 8.18 6.61
N THR A 118 12.32 7.90 6.16
CA THR A 118 11.62 6.66 6.53
C THR A 118 12.30 5.44 5.95
N LEU A 119 12.72 5.50 4.68
CA LEU A 119 13.50 4.46 4.02
C LEU A 119 14.75 4.10 4.84
N ALA A 120 15.54 5.11 5.21
CA ALA A 120 16.76 4.92 6.00
C ALA A 120 16.44 4.35 7.39
N GLY A 121 15.41 4.86 8.07
CA GLY A 121 15.00 4.38 9.38
C GLY A 121 14.61 2.90 9.37
N VAL A 122 13.86 2.45 8.37
CA VAL A 122 13.48 1.03 8.20
C VAL A 122 14.70 0.18 7.83
N ALA A 123 15.56 0.65 6.91
CA ALA A 123 16.75 -0.09 6.48
C ALA A 123 17.75 -0.36 7.60
N HIS A 124 17.78 0.50 8.61
CA HIS A 124 18.71 0.40 9.74
C HIS A 124 18.03 -0.04 11.06
N GLY A 125 16.75 -0.40 11.02
CA GLY A 125 16.01 -0.84 12.22
C GLY A 125 15.85 0.28 13.26
N PHE A 126 15.80 1.54 12.81
CA PHE A 126 15.73 2.69 13.68
C PHE A 126 14.28 2.96 14.11
N GLY A 127 13.87 2.36 15.21
CA GLY A 127 12.49 2.36 15.71
C GLY A 127 12.04 3.67 16.39
N GLU A 128 12.27 4.83 15.75
CA GLU A 128 11.94 6.15 16.33
C GLU A 128 10.44 6.41 16.50
N ASN A 129 9.62 5.76 15.69
CA ASN A 129 8.17 5.99 15.65
C ASN A 129 7.43 4.73 15.20
N LEU A 130 6.11 4.77 15.30
CA LEU A 130 5.25 3.63 14.97
C LEU A 130 5.36 3.19 13.50
N VAL A 131 5.63 4.10 12.54
CA VAL A 131 5.83 3.72 11.12
C VAL A 131 7.06 2.82 10.98
N HIS A 132 8.19 3.22 11.58
CA HIS A 132 9.42 2.43 11.57
C HIS A 132 9.21 1.10 12.30
N ARG A 133 8.55 1.12 13.48
CA ARG A 133 8.32 -0.08 14.27
C ARG A 133 7.41 -1.06 13.56
N ALA A 134 6.31 -0.61 12.96
CA ALA A 134 5.41 -1.47 12.20
C ALA A 134 6.13 -2.10 11.01
N ALA A 135 6.93 -1.32 10.26
CA ALA A 135 7.72 -1.85 9.14
C ALA A 135 8.75 -2.91 9.59
N ASP A 136 9.43 -2.68 10.73
CA ASP A 136 10.33 -3.67 11.34
C ASP A 136 9.58 -4.97 11.70
N VAL A 137 8.40 -4.85 12.29
CA VAL A 137 7.54 -6.00 12.58
C VAL A 137 7.17 -6.76 11.31
N ILE A 138 6.76 -6.06 10.25
CA ILE A 138 6.42 -6.68 8.97
C ILE A 138 7.60 -7.46 8.40
N LEU A 139 8.80 -6.89 8.42
CA LEU A 139 10.01 -7.53 7.91
C LEU A 139 10.41 -8.75 8.73
N LYS A 140 10.43 -8.65 10.07
CA LYS A 140 10.82 -9.78 10.93
C LYS A 140 9.83 -10.95 10.88
N GLU A 141 8.53 -10.66 10.66
CA GLU A 141 7.49 -11.67 10.50
C GLU A 141 7.37 -12.19 9.04
N ARG A 142 8.26 -11.77 8.15
CA ARG A 142 8.28 -12.16 6.73
C ARG A 142 6.99 -11.86 5.99
N ARG A 143 6.30 -10.78 6.38
CA ARG A 143 5.10 -10.28 5.71
C ARG A 143 5.46 -9.31 4.59
N LYS A 144 4.51 -9.03 3.70
CA LYS A 144 4.71 -8.12 2.56
C LYS A 144 4.89 -6.68 3.03
N LEU A 145 6.01 -6.07 2.68
CA LEU A 145 6.25 -4.63 2.85
C LEU A 145 6.44 -3.99 1.47
N VAL A 146 5.59 -3.01 1.14
CA VAL A 146 5.68 -2.24 -0.12
C VAL A 146 6.09 -0.81 0.21
N LEU A 147 7.14 -0.33 -0.44
CA LEU A 147 7.71 1.01 -0.22
C LEU A 147 7.58 1.83 -1.50
N VAL A 148 6.65 2.78 -1.52
CA VAL A 148 6.49 3.75 -2.61
C VAL A 148 7.48 4.88 -2.38
N VAL A 149 8.76 4.58 -2.64
CA VAL A 149 9.87 5.50 -2.38
C VAL A 149 9.81 6.67 -3.34
N ARG A 150 9.78 7.89 -2.78
CA ARG A 150 9.79 9.10 -3.59
C ARG A 150 10.94 10.01 -3.19
N GLU A 151 11.96 10.05 -4.04
CA GLU A 151 13.12 10.91 -3.96
C GLU A 151 13.72 11.08 -5.36
N ALA A 152 14.22 12.26 -5.68
CA ALA A 152 14.96 12.53 -6.91
C ALA A 152 15.82 13.82 -6.75
N PRO A 153 17.09 13.82 -7.18
CA PRO A 153 17.89 12.66 -7.62
C PRO A 153 18.20 11.71 -6.47
N LEU A 154 18.60 10.49 -6.76
CA LEU A 154 18.99 9.51 -5.76
C LEU A 154 20.49 9.63 -5.45
N SER A 155 20.84 9.60 -4.16
CA SER A 155 22.23 9.44 -3.68
C SER A 155 22.57 7.97 -3.48
N ASP A 156 23.86 7.67 -3.35
CA ASP A 156 24.34 6.32 -3.04
C ASP A 156 23.67 5.76 -1.77
N ILE A 157 23.50 6.58 -0.73
CA ILE A 157 22.82 6.19 0.51
C ILE A 157 21.39 5.76 0.25
N HIS A 158 20.65 6.46 -0.63
CA HIS A 158 19.28 6.07 -0.97
C HIS A 158 19.27 4.73 -1.70
N LEU A 159 20.18 4.53 -2.66
CA LEU A 159 20.30 3.31 -3.44
C LEU A 159 20.71 2.11 -2.56
N GLU A 160 21.67 2.29 -1.65
CA GLU A 160 22.08 1.25 -0.69
C GLU A 160 20.94 0.84 0.25
N ASN A 161 20.19 1.81 0.77
CA ASN A 161 19.03 1.53 1.62
C ASN A 161 17.93 0.77 0.87
N MET A 162 17.63 1.15 -0.38
CA MET A 162 16.68 0.43 -1.23
C MET A 162 17.17 -1.00 -1.51
N LEU A 163 18.43 -1.18 -1.87
CA LEU A 163 19.03 -2.49 -2.11
C LEU A 163 18.97 -3.38 -0.86
N LYS A 164 19.31 -2.82 0.30
CA LYS A 164 19.25 -3.54 1.58
C LYS A 164 17.84 -4.04 1.87
N LEU A 165 16.83 -3.17 1.76
CA LEU A 165 15.44 -3.53 2.01
C LEU A 165 14.89 -4.52 0.98
N SER A 166 15.25 -4.37 -0.29
CA SER A 166 14.91 -5.34 -1.34
C SER A 166 15.45 -6.74 -1.02
N ARG A 167 16.70 -6.85 -0.57
CA ARG A 167 17.31 -8.12 -0.12
C ARG A 167 16.63 -8.71 1.11
N MET A 168 16.01 -7.87 1.95
CA MET A 168 15.21 -8.30 3.11
C MET A 168 13.79 -8.75 2.71
N GLY A 169 13.41 -8.61 1.43
CA GLY A 169 12.10 -9.01 0.89
C GLY A 169 11.08 -7.89 0.78
N ALA A 170 11.47 -6.64 1.03
CA ALA A 170 10.59 -5.51 0.76
C ALA A 170 10.48 -5.25 -0.76
N VAL A 171 9.30 -4.87 -1.21
CA VAL A 171 9.06 -4.40 -2.58
C VAL A 171 9.33 -2.90 -2.63
N VAL A 172 10.39 -2.50 -3.32
CA VAL A 172 10.69 -1.09 -3.60
C VAL A 172 9.99 -0.71 -4.90
N LEU A 173 8.98 0.15 -4.80
CA LEU A 173 8.11 0.54 -5.90
C LEU A 173 8.06 2.07 -6.01
N PRO A 174 9.05 2.72 -6.64
CA PRO A 174 8.99 4.15 -6.89
C PRO A 174 7.79 4.48 -7.81
N PRO A 175 7.09 5.61 -7.59
CA PRO A 175 5.94 6.00 -8.40
C PRO A 175 6.38 6.55 -9.75
N MET A 176 6.78 5.67 -10.65
CA MET A 176 7.22 6.02 -12.00
C MET A 176 6.04 6.01 -12.96
N PRO A 177 5.86 7.07 -13.77
CA PRO A 177 4.82 7.10 -14.80
C PRO A 177 4.99 5.96 -15.81
N ALA A 178 3.89 5.31 -16.17
CA ALA A 178 3.84 4.36 -17.27
C ALA A 178 3.13 5.01 -18.46
N PHE A 179 3.84 5.22 -19.57
CA PHE A 179 3.28 5.90 -20.74
C PHE A 179 2.63 4.94 -21.75
N TYR A 180 2.90 3.64 -21.65
CA TYR A 180 2.33 2.64 -22.56
C TYR A 180 0.80 2.48 -22.44
N ASN A 181 0.21 2.93 -21.32
CA ASN A 181 -1.22 2.96 -21.09
C ASN A 181 -1.87 4.31 -21.46
N HIS A 182 -1.13 5.19 -22.15
CA HIS A 182 -1.60 6.48 -22.66
C HIS A 182 -2.31 7.36 -21.62
N PRO A 183 -1.71 7.66 -20.44
CA PRO A 183 -2.34 8.45 -19.40
C PRO A 183 -2.68 9.85 -19.94
N ARG A 184 -3.89 10.33 -19.63
CA ARG A 184 -4.38 11.65 -20.08
C ARG A 184 -4.37 12.66 -18.94
N THR A 185 -4.40 12.20 -17.72
CA THR A 185 -4.45 13.02 -16.51
C THR A 185 -3.40 12.57 -15.51
N VAL A 186 -3.11 13.41 -14.53
CA VAL A 186 -2.27 13.04 -13.38
C VAL A 186 -2.93 11.91 -12.57
N ASP A 187 -4.26 11.90 -12.49
CA ASP A 187 -5.00 10.84 -11.80
C ASP A 187 -4.78 9.47 -12.45
N ASP A 188 -4.68 9.38 -13.77
CA ASP A 188 -4.38 8.13 -14.47
C ASP A 188 -3.00 7.57 -14.05
N VAL A 189 -2.00 8.45 -13.91
CA VAL A 189 -0.65 8.07 -13.44
C VAL A 189 -0.70 7.60 -11.98
N VAL A 190 -1.46 8.29 -11.15
CA VAL A 190 -1.67 7.91 -9.74
C VAL A 190 -2.36 6.55 -9.65
N ASP A 191 -3.46 6.37 -10.37
CA ASP A 191 -4.25 5.14 -10.34
C ASP A 191 -3.48 3.93 -10.87
N HIS A 192 -2.66 4.11 -11.90
CA HIS A 192 -1.78 3.05 -12.38
C HIS A 192 -0.78 2.61 -11.28
N THR A 193 -0.10 3.57 -10.64
CA THR A 193 0.83 3.27 -9.54
C THR A 193 0.12 2.56 -8.39
N VAL A 194 -1.07 3.02 -8.01
CA VAL A 194 -1.89 2.43 -6.95
C VAL A 194 -2.28 0.99 -7.30
N ALA A 195 -2.71 0.73 -8.53
CA ALA A 195 -3.01 -0.62 -9.00
C ALA A 195 -1.79 -1.55 -8.86
N ARG A 196 -0.58 -1.08 -9.25
CA ARG A 196 0.66 -1.86 -9.10
C ARG A 196 1.01 -2.14 -7.64
N VAL A 197 0.71 -1.21 -6.72
CA VAL A 197 0.85 -1.44 -5.27
C VAL A 197 -0.12 -2.51 -4.79
N LEU A 198 -1.39 -2.45 -5.19
CA LEU A 198 -2.42 -3.40 -4.76
C LEU A 198 -2.21 -4.79 -5.35
N ASP A 199 -1.65 -4.90 -6.56
CA ASP A 199 -1.20 -6.18 -7.14
C ASP A 199 -0.25 -6.93 -6.22
N GLN A 200 0.60 -6.22 -5.46
CA GLN A 200 1.53 -6.87 -4.53
C GLN A 200 0.81 -7.62 -3.40
N PHE A 201 -0.43 -7.26 -3.12
CA PHE A 201 -1.29 -7.92 -2.12
C PHE A 201 -2.31 -8.88 -2.76
N GLY A 202 -2.24 -9.09 -4.07
CA GLY A 202 -3.19 -9.94 -4.79
C GLY A 202 -4.58 -9.32 -4.92
N LEU A 203 -4.67 -7.98 -4.81
CA LEU A 203 -5.90 -7.23 -4.98
C LEU A 203 -5.95 -6.67 -6.40
N GLU A 204 -6.99 -7.04 -7.14
CA GLU A 204 -7.22 -6.51 -8.49
C GLU A 204 -8.02 -5.20 -8.41
N VAL A 205 -7.55 -4.18 -9.12
CA VAL A 205 -8.27 -2.90 -9.28
C VAL A 205 -9.01 -2.95 -10.62
N SER A 206 -10.33 -2.81 -10.56
CA SER A 206 -11.14 -2.73 -11.78
C SER A 206 -10.80 -1.47 -12.58
N GLY A 207 -10.63 -1.62 -13.90
CA GLY A 207 -10.31 -0.51 -14.80
C GLY A 207 -8.83 -0.12 -14.86
N ALA A 208 -7.94 -0.82 -14.15
CA ALA A 208 -6.51 -0.63 -14.33
C ALA A 208 -6.06 -1.21 -15.68
N GLU A 209 -5.61 -0.35 -16.57
CA GLU A 209 -5.03 -0.79 -17.84
C GLU A 209 -3.73 -1.56 -17.58
N ARG A 210 -3.67 -2.77 -18.15
CA ARG A 210 -2.52 -3.66 -18.03
C ARG A 210 -1.92 -3.88 -19.40
N TRP A 211 -0.61 -4.06 -19.46
CA TRP A 211 0.06 -4.42 -20.69
C TRP A 211 -0.44 -5.78 -21.19
N SER A 212 -1.06 -5.80 -22.38
CA SER A 212 -1.61 -7.01 -23.02
C SER A 212 -0.63 -7.73 -23.94
N GLY A 213 0.52 -7.14 -24.20
CA GLY A 213 1.49 -7.62 -25.20
C GLY A 213 1.24 -7.07 -26.60
N GLU A 214 0.16 -6.32 -26.81
CA GLU A 214 -0.15 -5.70 -28.12
C GLU A 214 0.38 -4.28 -28.13
N MET A 215 1.44 -4.04 -28.89
CA MET A 215 1.74 -2.71 -29.38
C MET A 215 0.79 -2.46 -30.54
N GLY A 216 -0.07 -1.43 -30.43
CA GLY A 216 -0.87 -1.00 -31.57
C GLY A 216 0.05 -0.74 -32.75
N VAL A 217 0.14 -1.67 -33.65
CA VAL A 217 0.86 -1.54 -34.92
C VAL A 217 0.00 -0.63 -35.78
N GLY A 218 0.13 0.65 -35.56
CA GLY A 218 -0.54 1.69 -36.33
C GLY A 218 0.47 2.75 -36.77
N GLN A 219 1.06 2.50 -37.88
CA GLN A 219 1.84 3.30 -38.81
C GLN A 219 3.30 2.85 -38.86
N GLU A 220 3.61 2.17 -39.95
CA GLU A 220 4.97 2.07 -40.49
C GLU A 220 5.55 3.47 -40.49
N VAL A 221 6.62 3.66 -39.75
CA VAL A 221 7.45 4.87 -39.89
C VAL A 221 8.37 4.58 -41.06
N ASP A 222 7.98 5.07 -42.23
CA ASP A 222 8.85 5.18 -43.40
C ASP A 222 10.07 6.07 -43.08
#